data_32d34e10da5bad8ea2c30f8e0ba14837
#
_entry.id   32d34e10da5bad8ea2c30f8e0ba14837
#
_cell.length_a   1.000
_cell.length_b   1.000
_cell.length_c   1.000
_cell.angle_alpha   90.00
_cell.angle_beta   90.00
_cell.angle_gamma   90.00
#
_symmetry.space_group_name_H-M   'P 1'
#
loop_
_entity.id
_entity.type
_entity.pdbx_description
1 polymer ?
#
loop_
_entity_poly.entity_id
_entity_poly.type
_entity_poly.pdbx_seq_one_letter_code
_entity_poly.pdbx_strand_id
1 'polypeptide(L)'
;IVEPDDFVKLDMYESLYQIAKDNDLDFVKADFYRFKRTDEDDMNMVYNHLSKNPEDYNKVFNPSEDTEAIRYIMNTWSGIYKKEFIEKHHIRHNETPGASFQDNGFWFQTFIFATRAMIVDKPYYMNRRDNPNSSVHNREKVYCMNIEYDHIRDILMEHPELWERFKGMYWYKKYNNYIGTIRRIGMEYRREFVERFSAEFKRGLEKKELDPSVFSVAAWKKIQVVAAEPDTFYKVWVVAGVTERKLNKKIMQLERKNQKLSNELAMIKSSKSYRIGRILLFIPRKLKEWIKGSK
;
A
#
# COMPACT_ATOMS: atom_id res chain seq x y z
N ILE A 1 1.48 -18.91 -7.50
CA ILE A 1 2.17 -17.76 -8.11
C ILE A 1 3.27 -17.32 -7.14
N VAL A 2 4.52 -17.22 -7.61
CA VAL A 2 5.68 -16.69 -6.84
C VAL A 2 6.39 -15.70 -7.74
N GLU A 3 6.65 -14.50 -7.22
CA GLU A 3 7.44 -13.49 -7.92
C GLU A 3 8.93 -13.90 -7.92
N PRO A 4 9.71 -13.63 -8.98
CA PRO A 4 11.09 -14.16 -9.11
C PRO A 4 12.09 -13.65 -8.08
N ASP A 5 11.82 -12.53 -7.43
CA ASP A 5 12.68 -11.89 -6.42
C ASP A 5 12.16 -12.07 -4.99
N ASP A 6 11.08 -12.83 -4.83
CA ASP A 6 10.45 -13.18 -3.57
C ASP A 6 10.83 -14.61 -3.14
N PHE A 7 10.47 -14.98 -1.91
CA PHE A 7 10.59 -16.35 -1.43
C PHE A 7 9.47 -16.70 -0.43
N VAL A 8 9.32 -18.00 -0.15
CA VAL A 8 8.29 -18.53 0.75
C VAL A 8 8.91 -19.35 1.86
N LYS A 9 8.22 -19.53 2.98
CA LYS A 9 8.58 -20.52 3.98
C LYS A 9 8.42 -21.93 3.42
N LEU A 10 9.28 -22.85 3.82
CA LEU A 10 9.31 -24.21 3.29
C LEU A 10 8.00 -24.96 3.49
N ASP A 11 7.30 -24.68 4.57
CA ASP A 11 6.03 -25.30 4.94
C ASP A 11 4.78 -24.61 4.34
N MET A 12 4.93 -23.54 3.56
CA MET A 12 3.80 -22.78 3.05
C MET A 12 2.81 -23.62 2.26
N TYR A 13 3.30 -24.32 1.26
CA TYR A 13 2.43 -25.05 0.34
C TYR A 13 1.77 -26.25 0.99
N GLU A 14 2.49 -27.00 1.81
CA GLU A 14 1.93 -28.13 2.57
C GLU A 14 0.84 -27.65 3.52
N SER A 15 1.13 -26.60 4.31
CA SER A 15 0.16 -26.05 5.28
C SER A 15 -1.09 -25.51 4.61
N LEU A 16 -0.93 -24.69 3.55
CA LEU A 16 -2.08 -24.12 2.85
C LEU A 16 -2.88 -25.17 2.08
N TYR A 17 -2.21 -26.18 1.50
CA TYR A 17 -2.88 -27.27 0.83
C TYR A 17 -3.74 -28.11 1.81
N GLN A 18 -3.20 -28.41 2.99
CA GLN A 18 -3.98 -29.15 4.00
C GLN A 18 -5.20 -28.36 4.45
N ILE A 19 -5.04 -27.05 4.74
CA ILE A 19 -6.16 -26.17 5.10
C ILE A 19 -7.21 -26.11 3.97
N ALA A 20 -6.78 -25.97 2.73
CA ALA A 20 -7.68 -25.89 1.58
C ALA A 20 -8.45 -27.20 1.38
N LYS A 21 -7.78 -28.36 1.54
CA LYS A 21 -8.36 -29.68 1.40
C LYS A 21 -9.38 -29.98 2.51
N ASP A 22 -9.01 -29.72 3.76
CA ASP A 22 -9.86 -30.03 4.92
C ASP A 22 -11.14 -29.18 4.94
N ASN A 23 -11.12 -28.01 4.32
CA ASN A 23 -12.23 -27.07 4.29
C ASN A 23 -12.90 -26.95 2.90
N ASP A 24 -12.48 -27.74 1.91
CA ASP A 24 -12.94 -27.67 0.51
C ASP A 24 -12.99 -26.24 -0.03
N LEU A 25 -11.84 -25.57 -0.03
CA LEU A 25 -11.74 -24.14 -0.41
C LEU A 25 -11.47 -23.97 -1.90
N ASP A 26 -12.05 -22.93 -2.49
CA ASP A 26 -11.72 -22.42 -3.82
C ASP A 26 -10.32 -21.76 -3.79
N PHE A 27 -10.02 -21.03 -2.72
CA PHE A 27 -8.67 -20.53 -2.44
C PHE A 27 -8.43 -20.33 -0.94
N VAL A 28 -7.15 -20.33 -0.56
CA VAL A 28 -6.70 -19.89 0.77
C VAL A 28 -5.54 -18.91 0.60
N LYS A 29 -5.57 -17.82 1.37
CA LYS A 29 -4.52 -16.81 1.39
C LYS A 29 -3.96 -16.63 2.78
N ALA A 30 -2.71 -16.20 2.86
CA ALA A 30 -1.99 -16.02 4.10
C ALA A 30 -1.43 -14.61 4.24
N ASP A 31 -1.20 -14.19 5.46
CA ASP A 31 -0.42 -13.01 5.77
C ASP A 31 1.01 -13.13 5.22
N PHE A 32 1.75 -12.05 5.20
CA PHE A 32 3.05 -12.03 4.58
C PHE A 32 4.00 -11.02 5.23
N TYR A 33 5.29 -11.18 4.97
CA TYR A 33 6.28 -10.14 5.26
C TYR A 33 6.61 -9.34 4.02
N ARG A 34 6.83 -8.04 4.19
CA ARG A 34 7.62 -7.24 3.26
C ARG A 34 9.04 -7.14 3.80
N PHE A 35 10.03 -7.32 2.94
CA PHE A 35 11.41 -7.20 3.37
C PHE A 35 12.23 -6.27 2.48
N LYS A 36 13.30 -5.74 3.07
CA LYS A 36 14.37 -5.05 2.37
C LYS A 36 15.68 -5.64 2.84
N ARG A 37 16.62 -5.85 1.92
CA ARG A 37 17.98 -6.25 2.27
C ARG A 37 18.72 -5.06 2.89
N THR A 38 19.55 -5.33 3.87
CA THR A 38 20.49 -4.37 4.45
C THR A 38 21.89 -4.67 3.91
N ASP A 39 22.84 -3.74 4.08
CA ASP A 39 24.23 -3.89 3.57
C ASP A 39 25.00 -5.05 4.25
N GLU A 40 24.46 -5.65 5.31
CA GLU A 40 25.09 -6.70 6.12
C GLU A 40 24.42 -8.07 5.96
N ASP A 41 23.84 -8.39 4.80
CA ASP A 41 23.08 -9.62 4.54
C ASP A 41 21.88 -9.87 5.48
N ASP A 42 21.54 -8.92 6.32
CA ASP A 42 20.34 -8.96 7.17
C ASP A 42 19.11 -8.41 6.45
N MET A 43 17.93 -8.80 6.90
CA MET A 43 16.66 -8.41 6.29
C MET A 43 15.80 -7.62 7.28
N ASN A 44 15.50 -6.39 6.93
CA ASN A 44 14.47 -5.64 7.64
C ASN A 44 13.08 -6.13 7.17
N MET A 45 12.40 -6.88 8.04
CA MET A 45 11.10 -7.51 7.74
C MET A 45 9.96 -6.77 8.44
N VAL A 46 8.91 -6.47 7.69
CA VAL A 46 7.68 -5.85 8.19
C VAL A 46 6.51 -6.80 7.97
N TYR A 47 5.85 -7.19 9.04
CA TYR A 47 4.63 -8.02 8.99
C TYR A 47 3.49 -7.25 8.34
N ASN A 48 2.72 -7.93 7.48
CA ASN A 48 1.55 -7.37 6.82
C ASN A 48 0.37 -8.33 6.96
N HIS A 49 -0.69 -7.85 7.57
CA HIS A 49 -1.96 -8.55 7.67
C HIS A 49 -2.79 -8.33 6.40
N LEU A 50 -3.46 -9.37 5.90
CA LEU A 50 -4.40 -9.26 4.77
C LEU A 50 -5.64 -8.45 5.16
N SER A 51 -6.19 -8.71 6.35
CA SER A 51 -7.25 -7.92 6.96
C SER A 51 -6.78 -7.18 8.21
N LYS A 52 -7.42 -6.08 8.52
CA LYS A 52 -7.23 -5.33 9.77
C LYS A 52 -8.08 -5.86 10.91
N ASN A 53 -9.08 -6.67 10.61
CA ASN A 53 -9.98 -7.26 11.58
C ASN A 53 -9.54 -8.70 11.89
N PRO A 54 -9.11 -9.03 13.12
CA PRO A 54 -8.72 -10.38 13.50
C PRO A 54 -9.84 -11.43 13.31
N GLU A 55 -11.10 -11.00 13.40
CA GLU A 55 -12.25 -11.89 13.24
C GLU A 55 -12.42 -12.43 11.81
N ASP A 56 -11.71 -11.88 10.82
CA ASP A 56 -11.78 -12.34 9.43
C ASP A 56 -10.94 -13.61 9.20
N TYR A 57 -10.06 -13.95 10.12
CA TYR A 57 -9.07 -15.02 9.95
C TYR A 57 -9.57 -16.41 10.39
N ASN A 58 -8.96 -17.44 9.80
CA ASN A 58 -9.07 -18.86 10.17
C ASN A 58 -10.52 -19.39 10.16
N LYS A 59 -11.37 -18.80 9.34
CA LYS A 59 -12.75 -19.27 9.11
C LYS A 59 -13.08 -19.27 7.62
N VAL A 60 -13.94 -20.18 7.24
CA VAL A 60 -14.47 -20.23 5.87
C VAL A 60 -15.47 -19.09 5.69
N PHE A 61 -15.34 -18.34 4.60
CA PHE A 61 -16.29 -17.31 4.21
C PHE A 61 -16.62 -17.41 2.71
N ASN A 62 -17.71 -16.77 2.30
CA ASN A 62 -18.13 -16.69 0.90
C ASN A 62 -17.78 -15.33 0.31
N PRO A 63 -16.65 -15.19 -0.44
CA PRO A 63 -16.25 -13.90 -1.00
C PRO A 63 -17.25 -13.34 -2.00
N SER A 64 -17.99 -14.20 -2.73
CA SER A 64 -18.98 -13.73 -3.73
C SER A 64 -20.20 -13.05 -3.09
N GLU A 65 -20.40 -13.20 -1.78
CA GLU A 65 -21.47 -12.56 -1.01
C GLU A 65 -20.93 -11.49 -0.06
N ASP A 66 -19.71 -11.67 0.44
CA ASP A 66 -19.03 -10.72 1.33
C ASP A 66 -18.22 -9.70 0.52
N THR A 67 -18.89 -8.61 0.12
CA THR A 67 -18.24 -7.56 -0.67
C THR A 67 -17.13 -6.82 0.10
N GLU A 68 -17.16 -6.81 1.44
CA GLU A 68 -16.14 -6.17 2.26
C GLU A 68 -14.78 -6.90 2.18
N ALA A 69 -14.78 -8.20 1.87
CA ALA A 69 -13.55 -8.97 1.64
C ALA A 69 -12.70 -8.42 0.49
N ILE A 70 -13.29 -7.70 -0.47
CA ILE A 70 -12.56 -6.96 -1.52
C ILE A 70 -11.62 -5.90 -0.92
N ARG A 71 -11.84 -5.45 0.32
CA ARG A 71 -10.95 -4.48 1.00
C ARG A 71 -9.62 -5.07 1.45
N TYR A 72 -9.50 -6.39 1.55
CA TYR A 72 -8.25 -7.03 1.96
C TYR A 72 -7.07 -6.58 1.10
N ILE A 73 -5.86 -6.72 1.63
CA ILE A 73 -4.65 -6.38 0.87
C ILE A 73 -4.59 -7.25 -0.37
N MET A 74 -4.65 -6.59 -1.53
CA MET A 74 -4.61 -7.25 -2.81
C MET A 74 -3.21 -7.77 -3.12
N ASN A 75 -3.13 -9.06 -3.34
CA ASN A 75 -1.98 -9.77 -3.88
C ASN A 75 -2.45 -11.10 -4.46
N THR A 76 -1.70 -11.69 -5.36
CA THR A 76 -2.01 -12.98 -5.97
C THR A 76 -1.11 -14.10 -5.47
N TRP A 77 0.01 -13.76 -4.86
CA TRP A 77 1.10 -14.66 -4.54
C TRP A 77 1.08 -15.22 -3.10
N SER A 78 0.37 -14.61 -2.13
CA SER A 78 0.37 -15.09 -0.74
C SER A 78 -0.62 -16.23 -0.47
N GLY A 79 -0.91 -17.06 -1.47
CA GLY A 79 -1.89 -18.14 -1.30
C GLY A 79 -1.85 -19.17 -2.41
N ILE A 80 -2.78 -20.13 -2.33
CA ILE A 80 -3.02 -21.13 -3.35
C ILE A 80 -4.49 -21.11 -3.78
N TYR A 81 -4.74 -21.59 -4.98
CA TYR A 81 -6.04 -21.60 -5.63
C TYR A 81 -6.34 -23.01 -6.16
N LYS A 82 -7.57 -23.48 -6.01
CA LYS A 82 -8.03 -24.74 -6.56
C LYS A 82 -8.03 -24.64 -8.09
N LYS A 83 -7.36 -25.58 -8.76
CA LYS A 83 -7.20 -25.52 -10.22
C LYS A 83 -8.54 -25.55 -10.94
N GLU A 84 -9.43 -26.45 -10.52
CA GLU A 84 -10.77 -26.60 -11.07
C GLU A 84 -11.62 -25.33 -10.94
N PHE A 85 -11.45 -24.57 -9.83
CA PHE A 85 -12.09 -23.27 -9.63
C PHE A 85 -11.59 -22.25 -10.66
N ILE A 86 -10.27 -22.13 -10.83
CA ILE A 86 -9.65 -21.22 -11.81
C ILE A 86 -10.09 -21.57 -13.24
N GLU A 87 -10.12 -22.84 -13.60
CA GLU A 87 -10.51 -23.33 -14.92
C GLU A 87 -12.00 -23.14 -15.19
N LYS A 88 -12.86 -23.49 -14.22
CA LYS A 88 -14.32 -23.36 -14.30
C LYS A 88 -14.77 -21.93 -14.59
N HIS A 89 -14.15 -20.97 -13.94
CA HIS A 89 -14.52 -19.54 -14.08
C HIS A 89 -13.62 -18.78 -15.04
N HIS A 90 -12.77 -19.47 -15.81
CA HIS A 90 -11.85 -18.88 -16.79
C HIS A 90 -11.01 -17.73 -16.23
N ILE A 91 -10.64 -17.82 -14.92
CA ILE A 91 -9.88 -16.77 -14.23
C ILE A 91 -8.50 -16.64 -14.86
N ARG A 92 -8.18 -15.45 -15.37
CA ARG A 92 -6.92 -15.15 -16.05
C ARG A 92 -6.44 -13.74 -15.71
N HIS A 93 -5.14 -13.55 -15.83
CA HIS A 93 -4.58 -12.20 -15.88
C HIS A 93 -4.94 -11.54 -17.21
N ASN A 94 -5.15 -10.24 -17.19
CA ASN A 94 -5.33 -9.46 -18.42
C ASN A 94 -4.04 -9.52 -19.25
N GLU A 95 -4.12 -9.90 -20.51
CA GLU A 95 -2.98 -10.08 -21.41
C GLU A 95 -2.47 -8.73 -21.96
N THR A 96 -2.02 -7.84 -21.08
CA THR A 96 -1.42 -6.57 -21.44
C THR A 96 0.10 -6.65 -21.44
N PRO A 97 0.82 -5.85 -22.26
CA PRO A 97 2.27 -5.91 -22.35
C PRO A 97 2.97 -5.59 -21.02
N GLY A 98 3.90 -6.46 -20.61
CA GLY A 98 4.73 -6.30 -19.41
C GLY A 98 3.95 -6.38 -18.10
N ALA A 99 4.62 -6.13 -16.98
CA ALA A 99 3.99 -6.08 -15.67
C ALA A 99 3.19 -4.78 -15.52
N SER A 100 1.87 -4.85 -15.62
CA SER A 100 0.96 -3.72 -15.75
C SER A 100 -0.18 -3.71 -14.73
N PHE A 101 0.06 -4.28 -13.53
CA PHE A 101 -0.93 -4.37 -12.44
C PHE A 101 -2.09 -5.34 -12.70
N GLN A 102 -1.87 -6.36 -13.52
CA GLN A 102 -2.85 -7.41 -13.86
C GLN A 102 -3.28 -8.26 -12.64
N ASP A 103 -2.54 -8.18 -11.55
CA ASP A 103 -2.90 -8.76 -10.26
C ASP A 103 -4.25 -8.23 -9.73
N ASN A 104 -4.66 -7.01 -10.12
CA ASN A 104 -5.95 -6.44 -9.75
C ASN A 104 -7.12 -7.22 -10.36
N GLY A 105 -7.09 -7.50 -11.65
CA GLY A 105 -8.14 -8.25 -12.34
C GLY A 105 -8.20 -9.70 -11.87
N PHE A 106 -7.06 -10.35 -11.69
CA PHE A 106 -7.01 -11.69 -11.14
C PHE A 106 -7.61 -11.75 -9.71
N TRP A 107 -7.27 -10.78 -8.85
CA TRP A 107 -7.85 -10.66 -7.52
C TRP A 107 -9.37 -10.51 -7.56
N PHE A 108 -9.87 -9.57 -8.37
CA PHE A 108 -11.32 -9.37 -8.50
C PHE A 108 -12.02 -10.64 -8.91
N GLN A 109 -11.55 -11.31 -9.98
CA GLN A 109 -12.13 -12.56 -10.46
C GLN A 109 -12.18 -13.63 -9.36
N THR A 110 -11.09 -13.82 -8.61
CA THR A 110 -11.09 -14.82 -7.54
C THR A 110 -12.11 -14.52 -6.45
N PHE A 111 -12.31 -13.25 -6.08
CA PHE A 111 -13.25 -12.87 -5.02
C PHE A 111 -14.71 -12.85 -5.46
N ILE A 112 -15.01 -12.45 -6.70
CA ILE A 112 -16.40 -12.41 -7.16
C ILE A 112 -16.97 -13.78 -7.51
N PHE A 113 -16.12 -14.77 -7.81
CA PHE A 113 -16.55 -16.12 -8.20
C PHE A 113 -16.41 -17.18 -7.11
N ALA A 114 -15.53 -16.99 -6.13
CA ALA A 114 -15.34 -17.97 -5.06
C ALA A 114 -16.51 -17.97 -4.08
N THR A 115 -16.88 -19.16 -3.67
CA THR A 115 -17.93 -19.40 -2.65
C THR A 115 -17.36 -19.86 -1.32
N ARG A 116 -16.13 -20.39 -1.32
CA ARG A 116 -15.46 -20.92 -0.14
C ARG A 116 -14.01 -20.50 -0.12
N ALA A 117 -13.69 -19.55 0.74
CA ALA A 117 -12.32 -19.06 0.92
C ALA A 117 -11.95 -18.93 2.38
N MET A 118 -10.66 -18.85 2.66
CA MET A 118 -10.14 -18.56 4.00
C MET A 118 -8.91 -17.67 3.90
N ILE A 119 -8.74 -16.78 4.87
CA ILE A 119 -7.46 -16.12 5.12
C ILE A 119 -6.87 -16.63 6.43
N VAL A 120 -5.54 -16.83 6.48
CA VAL A 120 -4.85 -17.32 7.67
C VAL A 120 -3.83 -16.30 8.17
N ASP A 121 -3.73 -16.18 9.48
CA ASP A 121 -2.90 -15.20 10.19
C ASP A 121 -1.43 -15.64 10.34
N LYS A 122 -0.96 -16.46 9.39
CA LYS A 122 0.45 -16.91 9.34
C LYS A 122 1.17 -16.29 8.15
N PRO A 123 2.31 -15.62 8.37
CA PRO A 123 3.07 -15.01 7.29
C PRO A 123 3.98 -16.05 6.63
N TYR A 124 3.56 -16.55 5.48
CA TYR A 124 4.32 -17.57 4.72
C TYR A 124 5.13 -17.00 3.58
N TYR A 125 4.75 -15.84 3.06
CA TYR A 125 5.35 -15.25 1.87
C TYR A 125 6.22 -14.04 2.23
N MET A 126 7.40 -13.92 1.61
CA MET A 126 8.36 -12.83 1.79
C MET A 126 8.46 -12.02 0.52
N ASN A 127 7.80 -10.85 0.52
CA ASN A 127 7.72 -9.95 -0.62
C ASN A 127 8.84 -8.90 -0.57
N ARG A 128 9.70 -8.89 -1.58
CA ARG A 128 10.83 -7.97 -1.69
C ARG A 128 10.39 -6.56 -2.06
N ARG A 129 10.93 -5.54 -1.37
CA ARG A 129 10.54 -4.13 -1.55
C ARG A 129 11.70 -3.19 -1.90
N ASP A 130 12.90 -3.69 -2.09
CA ASP A 130 14.09 -2.91 -2.44
C ASP A 130 14.61 -3.17 -3.85
N ASN A 131 13.88 -3.95 -4.67
CA ASN A 131 14.24 -4.18 -6.05
C ASN A 131 14.13 -2.87 -6.86
N PRO A 132 15.24 -2.29 -7.36
CA PRO A 132 15.22 -1.05 -8.13
C PRO A 132 14.48 -1.19 -9.46
N ASN A 133 14.41 -2.41 -10.00
CA ASN A 133 13.76 -2.71 -11.28
C ASN A 133 12.28 -3.05 -11.13
N SER A 134 11.71 -2.90 -9.93
CA SER A 134 10.30 -3.19 -9.70
C SER A 134 9.40 -2.31 -10.59
N SER A 135 8.44 -2.93 -11.27
CA SER A 135 7.44 -2.25 -12.11
C SER A 135 6.62 -1.20 -11.37
N VAL A 136 6.50 -1.33 -10.05
CA VAL A 136 5.83 -0.36 -9.16
C VAL A 136 6.50 1.02 -9.20
N HIS A 137 7.80 1.10 -9.56
CA HIS A 137 8.54 2.35 -9.66
C HIS A 137 8.51 2.99 -11.05
N ASN A 138 7.96 2.30 -12.05
CA ASN A 138 7.90 2.83 -13.41
C ASN A 138 6.92 4.02 -13.48
N ARG A 139 7.45 5.20 -13.82
CA ARG A 139 6.70 6.45 -13.90
C ARG A 139 5.94 6.64 -15.21
N GLU A 140 6.29 5.89 -16.24
CA GLU A 140 5.72 5.97 -17.59
C GLU A 140 4.50 5.06 -17.75
N LYS A 141 4.27 4.12 -16.83
CA LYS A 141 3.07 3.26 -16.82
C LYS A 141 1.84 4.05 -16.32
N VAL A 142 1.41 5.02 -17.10
CA VAL A 142 0.37 5.99 -16.72
C VAL A 142 -1.00 5.35 -16.67
N TYR A 143 -1.42 4.68 -17.76
CA TYR A 143 -2.79 4.20 -17.95
C TYR A 143 -3.03 2.72 -17.66
N CYS A 144 -2.01 2.00 -17.17
CA CYS A 144 -2.16 0.56 -16.90
C CYS A 144 -3.32 0.26 -15.94
N MET A 145 -3.51 1.14 -14.93
CA MET A 145 -4.59 0.97 -13.98
C MET A 145 -5.98 1.25 -14.59
N ASN A 146 -6.06 2.16 -15.56
CA ASN A 146 -7.31 2.41 -16.27
C ASN A 146 -7.71 1.19 -17.11
N ILE A 147 -6.76 0.66 -17.89
CA ILE A 147 -6.95 -0.53 -18.73
C ILE A 147 -7.38 -1.73 -17.88
N GLU A 148 -6.73 -1.93 -16.73
CA GLU A 148 -7.05 -3.02 -15.83
C GLU A 148 -8.45 -2.89 -15.21
N TYR A 149 -8.87 -1.68 -14.81
CA TYR A 149 -10.23 -1.45 -14.31
C TYR A 149 -11.29 -1.47 -15.39
N ASP A 150 -10.96 -1.13 -16.63
CA ASP A 150 -11.86 -1.35 -17.76
C ASP A 150 -12.08 -2.86 -17.97
N HIS A 151 -11.03 -3.68 -17.95
CA HIS A 151 -11.12 -5.15 -18.00
C HIS A 151 -11.95 -5.75 -16.85
N ILE A 152 -11.72 -5.31 -15.59
CA ILE A 152 -12.53 -5.74 -14.44
C ILE A 152 -14.00 -5.38 -14.64
N ARG A 153 -14.27 -4.19 -15.17
CA ARG A 153 -15.64 -3.76 -15.47
C ARG A 153 -16.29 -4.65 -16.51
N ASP A 154 -15.59 -4.99 -17.60
CA ASP A 154 -16.09 -5.84 -18.66
C ASP A 154 -16.50 -7.21 -18.10
N ILE A 155 -15.65 -7.84 -17.28
CA ILE A 155 -15.97 -9.10 -16.60
C ILE A 155 -17.21 -8.97 -15.71
N LEU A 156 -17.29 -7.91 -14.90
CA LEU A 156 -18.46 -7.69 -14.04
C LEU A 156 -19.75 -7.45 -14.84
N MET A 157 -19.66 -6.78 -16.00
CA MET A 157 -20.82 -6.49 -16.85
C MET A 157 -21.34 -7.71 -17.61
N GLU A 158 -20.51 -8.75 -17.81
CA GLU A 158 -20.96 -10.06 -18.31
C GLU A 158 -21.88 -10.77 -17.31
N HIS A 159 -21.84 -10.36 -16.02
CA HIS A 159 -22.63 -10.91 -14.92
C HIS A 159 -23.40 -9.80 -14.20
N PRO A 160 -24.60 -9.38 -14.70
CA PRO A 160 -25.33 -8.24 -14.15
C PRO A 160 -25.59 -8.29 -12.64
N GLU A 161 -25.81 -9.49 -12.10
CA GLU A 161 -26.00 -9.71 -10.64
C GLU A 161 -24.70 -9.45 -9.84
N LEU A 162 -23.54 -9.77 -10.40
CA LEU A 162 -22.23 -9.48 -9.78
C LEU A 162 -21.91 -7.99 -9.91
N TRP A 163 -22.25 -7.37 -11.05
CA TRP A 163 -22.11 -5.92 -11.20
C TRP A 163 -22.91 -5.17 -10.12
N GLU A 164 -24.19 -5.47 -9.96
CA GLU A 164 -25.03 -4.81 -8.95
C GLU A 164 -24.49 -5.02 -7.54
N ARG A 165 -23.96 -6.19 -7.24
CA ARG A 165 -23.38 -6.51 -5.93
C ARG A 165 -22.05 -5.83 -5.69
N PHE A 166 -21.14 -5.82 -6.67
CA PHE A 166 -19.74 -5.40 -6.49
C PHE A 166 -19.42 -3.99 -7.02
N LYS A 167 -20.34 -3.30 -7.71
CA LYS A 167 -20.07 -1.97 -8.29
C LYS A 167 -19.54 -0.95 -7.26
N GLY A 168 -20.05 -0.95 -6.03
CA GLY A 168 -19.55 -0.09 -4.97
C GLY A 168 -18.07 -0.36 -4.65
N MET A 169 -17.70 -1.63 -4.50
CA MET A 169 -16.32 -2.04 -4.23
C MET A 169 -15.40 -1.88 -5.44
N TYR A 170 -15.91 -2.07 -6.66
CA TYR A 170 -15.19 -1.74 -7.88
C TYR A 170 -14.75 -0.27 -7.88
N TRP A 171 -15.69 0.67 -7.64
CA TRP A 171 -15.37 2.10 -7.59
C TRP A 171 -14.48 2.46 -6.40
N TYR A 172 -14.65 1.81 -5.25
CA TYR A 172 -13.78 1.98 -4.10
C TYR A 172 -12.33 1.60 -4.41
N LYS A 173 -12.09 0.43 -4.97
CA LYS A 173 -10.74 -0.02 -5.35
C LYS A 173 -10.17 0.83 -6.48
N LYS A 174 -10.95 1.15 -7.49
CA LYS A 174 -10.56 2.03 -8.60
C LYS A 174 -10.08 3.38 -8.09
N TYR A 175 -10.84 4.01 -7.19
CA TYR A 175 -10.46 5.27 -6.56
C TYR A 175 -9.09 5.15 -5.84
N ASN A 176 -8.92 4.17 -4.98
CA ASN A 176 -7.69 4.00 -4.22
C ASN A 176 -6.47 3.77 -5.13
N ASN A 177 -6.64 2.98 -6.18
CA ASN A 177 -5.59 2.70 -7.15
C ASN A 177 -5.27 3.92 -8.03
N TYR A 178 -6.26 4.74 -8.37
CA TYR A 178 -6.04 5.99 -9.11
C TYR A 178 -5.30 7.02 -8.27
N ILE A 179 -5.63 7.16 -6.99
CA ILE A 179 -4.86 7.98 -6.04
C ILE A 179 -3.41 7.46 -5.90
N GLY A 180 -3.22 6.14 -5.87
CA GLY A 180 -1.91 5.50 -5.89
C GLY A 180 -1.14 5.81 -7.17
N THR A 181 -1.79 5.72 -8.33
CA THR A 181 -1.22 6.03 -9.64
C THR A 181 -0.75 7.48 -9.74
N ILE A 182 -1.57 8.45 -9.32
CA ILE A 182 -1.18 9.88 -9.30
C ILE A 182 0.10 10.11 -8.49
N ARG A 183 0.30 9.36 -7.40
CA ARG A 183 1.51 9.47 -6.58
C ARG A 183 2.75 8.86 -7.24
N ARG A 184 2.56 7.85 -8.06
CA ARG A 184 3.60 7.06 -8.71
C ARG A 184 4.11 7.66 -10.01
N ILE A 185 3.21 8.08 -10.90
CA ILE A 185 3.54 8.58 -12.24
C ILE A 185 4.31 9.91 -12.18
N GLY A 186 5.05 10.23 -13.26
CA GLY A 186 5.75 11.49 -13.43
C GLY A 186 4.81 12.70 -13.32
N MET A 187 5.33 13.85 -12.88
CA MET A 187 4.52 15.08 -12.72
C MET A 187 3.91 15.53 -14.04
N GLU A 188 4.63 15.31 -15.13
CA GLU A 188 4.26 15.62 -16.52
C GLU A 188 2.96 14.94 -16.96
N TYR A 189 2.69 13.73 -16.45
CA TYR A 189 1.51 12.94 -16.81
C TYR A 189 0.31 13.16 -15.87
N ARG A 190 0.51 13.79 -14.70
CA ARG A 190 -0.53 13.84 -13.65
C ARG A 190 -1.74 14.66 -14.03
N ARG A 191 -1.55 15.72 -14.81
CA ARG A 191 -2.67 16.57 -15.21
C ARG A 191 -3.62 15.79 -16.13
N GLU A 192 -3.09 15.20 -17.18
CA GLU A 192 -3.85 14.39 -18.12
C GLU A 192 -4.53 13.19 -17.43
N PHE A 193 -3.81 12.53 -16.51
CA PHE A 193 -4.39 11.45 -15.72
C PHE A 193 -5.57 11.92 -14.86
N VAL A 194 -5.50 13.11 -14.25
CA VAL A 194 -6.61 13.70 -13.47
C VAL A 194 -7.81 14.01 -14.37
N GLU A 195 -7.61 14.49 -15.57
CA GLU A 195 -8.68 14.73 -16.55
C GLU A 195 -9.41 13.42 -16.90
N ARG A 196 -8.67 12.35 -17.15
CA ARG A 196 -9.25 11.02 -17.38
C ARG A 196 -9.96 10.48 -16.13
N PHE A 197 -9.35 10.60 -14.96
CA PHE A 197 -9.96 10.25 -13.67
C PHE A 197 -11.30 10.98 -13.50
N SER A 198 -11.31 12.30 -13.73
CA SER A 198 -12.52 13.13 -13.68
C SER A 198 -13.61 12.60 -14.59
N ALA A 199 -13.31 12.39 -15.87
CA ALA A 199 -14.28 11.94 -16.87
C ALA A 199 -14.90 10.58 -16.52
N GLU A 200 -14.10 9.63 -16.01
CA GLU A 200 -14.58 8.30 -15.62
C GLU A 200 -15.48 8.36 -14.39
N PHE A 201 -15.07 9.09 -13.34
CA PHE A 201 -15.84 9.19 -12.10
C PHE A 201 -17.10 10.04 -12.27
N LYS A 202 -17.07 11.08 -13.10
CA LYS A 202 -18.25 11.85 -13.47
C LYS A 202 -19.31 10.95 -14.11
N ARG A 203 -18.92 10.12 -15.09
CA ARG A 203 -19.83 9.14 -15.72
C ARG A 203 -20.42 8.15 -14.72
N GLY A 204 -19.58 7.66 -13.78
CA GLY A 204 -20.04 6.75 -12.73
C GLY A 204 -21.04 7.39 -11.77
N LEU A 205 -20.85 8.67 -11.41
CA LEU A 205 -21.80 9.43 -10.60
C LEU A 205 -23.12 9.67 -11.34
N GLU A 206 -23.07 10.05 -12.61
CA GLU A 206 -24.25 10.25 -13.49
C GLU A 206 -25.08 8.98 -13.64
N LYS A 207 -24.40 7.82 -13.71
CA LYS A 207 -25.04 6.49 -13.78
C LYS A 207 -25.47 5.94 -12.42
N LYS A 208 -25.21 6.66 -11.31
CA LYS A 208 -25.49 6.23 -9.93
C LYS A 208 -24.84 4.89 -9.57
N GLU A 209 -23.63 4.64 -10.07
CA GLU A 209 -22.86 3.43 -9.82
C GLU A 209 -22.01 3.51 -8.54
N LEU A 210 -21.73 4.72 -8.05
CA LEU A 210 -20.95 4.96 -6.85
C LEU A 210 -21.84 4.98 -5.61
N ASP A 211 -21.49 4.17 -4.60
CA ASP A 211 -22.14 4.17 -3.30
C ASP A 211 -21.29 5.02 -2.31
N PRO A 212 -21.80 6.17 -1.82
CA PRO A 212 -21.06 6.99 -0.87
C PRO A 212 -20.69 6.26 0.43
N SER A 213 -21.47 5.26 0.84
CA SER A 213 -21.29 4.55 2.11
C SER A 213 -19.98 3.73 2.17
N VAL A 214 -19.48 3.30 1.03
CA VAL A 214 -18.23 2.52 0.96
C VAL A 214 -16.96 3.38 1.08
N PHE A 215 -17.09 4.71 1.03
CA PHE A 215 -15.98 5.66 1.11
C PHE A 215 -15.93 6.38 2.45
N SER A 216 -14.73 6.78 2.87
CA SER A 216 -14.63 7.78 3.93
C SER A 216 -15.14 9.13 3.45
N VAL A 217 -15.60 9.98 4.39
CA VAL A 217 -16.06 11.36 4.09
C VAL A 217 -15.00 12.13 3.28
N ALA A 218 -13.72 11.99 3.65
CA ALA A 218 -12.63 12.66 2.95
C ALA A 218 -12.42 12.11 1.53
N ALA A 219 -12.56 10.80 1.31
CA ALA A 219 -12.47 10.19 -0.01
C ALA A 219 -13.65 10.61 -0.89
N TRP A 220 -14.86 10.57 -0.35
CA TRP A 220 -16.07 11.00 -1.06
C TRP A 220 -15.99 12.46 -1.51
N LYS A 221 -15.57 13.36 -0.63
CA LYS A 221 -15.33 14.76 -0.99
C LYS A 221 -14.34 14.90 -2.15
N LYS A 222 -13.24 14.13 -2.15
CA LYS A 222 -12.27 14.16 -3.25
C LYS A 222 -12.87 13.64 -4.56
N ILE A 223 -13.70 12.61 -4.51
CA ILE A 223 -14.42 12.09 -5.68
C ILE A 223 -15.33 13.15 -6.28
N GLN A 224 -16.12 13.83 -5.43
CA GLN A 224 -17.00 14.92 -5.88
C GLN A 224 -16.21 16.06 -6.54
N VAL A 225 -15.10 16.46 -5.92
CA VAL A 225 -14.26 17.56 -6.45
C VAL A 225 -13.56 17.14 -7.75
N VAL A 226 -12.98 15.93 -7.84
CA VAL A 226 -12.32 15.51 -9.08
C VAL A 226 -13.32 15.38 -10.23
N ALA A 227 -14.54 14.93 -9.97
CA ALA A 227 -15.59 14.80 -10.99
C ALA A 227 -16.13 16.15 -11.48
N ALA A 228 -16.26 17.13 -10.61
CA ALA A 228 -16.83 18.44 -10.92
C ALA A 228 -15.78 19.48 -11.33
N GLU A 229 -14.63 19.48 -10.67
CA GLU A 229 -13.59 20.52 -10.76
C GLU A 229 -12.18 19.90 -10.81
N PRO A 230 -11.80 19.20 -11.90
CA PRO A 230 -10.50 18.52 -12.01
C PRO A 230 -9.29 19.47 -11.82
N ASP A 231 -9.38 20.71 -12.26
CA ASP A 231 -8.33 21.71 -12.05
C ASP A 231 -8.13 22.06 -10.57
N THR A 232 -9.21 22.22 -9.81
CA THR A 232 -9.17 22.43 -8.36
C THR A 232 -8.57 21.21 -7.66
N PHE A 233 -8.99 20.01 -8.05
CA PHE A 233 -8.41 18.78 -7.53
C PHE A 233 -6.90 18.70 -7.80
N TYR A 234 -6.48 18.98 -9.03
CA TYR A 234 -5.07 18.97 -9.43
C TYR A 234 -4.24 19.94 -8.59
N LYS A 235 -4.66 21.19 -8.46
CA LYS A 235 -3.94 22.21 -7.70
C LYS A 235 -3.83 21.85 -6.22
N VAL A 236 -4.93 21.44 -5.59
CA VAL A 236 -5.01 21.23 -4.12
C VAL A 236 -4.39 19.90 -3.69
N TRP A 237 -4.72 18.79 -4.36
CA TRP A 237 -4.30 17.45 -3.87
C TRP A 237 -3.10 16.87 -4.63
N VAL A 238 -2.83 17.32 -5.85
CA VAL A 238 -1.67 16.85 -6.60
C VAL A 238 -0.48 17.76 -6.40
N VAL A 239 -0.57 19.04 -6.75
CA VAL A 239 0.55 19.97 -6.70
C VAL A 239 0.89 20.34 -5.25
N ALA A 240 -0.04 20.89 -4.49
CA ALA A 240 0.18 21.26 -3.09
C ALA A 240 0.56 20.05 -2.22
N GLY A 241 -0.10 18.91 -2.42
CA GLY A 241 0.24 17.66 -1.72
C GLY A 241 1.64 17.10 -2.04
N VAL A 242 2.23 17.39 -3.19
CA VAL A 242 3.65 17.07 -3.47
C VAL A 242 4.57 17.96 -2.66
N THR A 243 4.27 19.27 -2.61
CA THR A 243 5.05 20.25 -1.85
C THR A 243 5.05 19.92 -0.35
N GLU A 244 3.88 19.64 0.21
CA GLU A 244 3.71 19.23 1.60
C GLU A 244 4.53 17.97 1.94
N ARG A 245 4.45 16.92 1.12
CA ARG A 245 5.24 15.71 1.32
C ARG A 245 6.74 15.94 1.27
N LYS A 246 7.22 16.80 0.35
CA LYS A 246 8.64 17.19 0.27
C LYS A 246 9.08 17.91 1.54
N LEU A 247 8.24 18.84 2.03
CA LEU A 247 8.51 19.59 3.25
C LEU A 247 8.55 18.68 4.47
N ASN A 248 7.55 17.82 4.65
CA ASN A 248 7.49 16.87 5.76
C ASN A 248 8.69 15.91 5.75
N LYS A 249 9.11 15.41 4.58
CA LYS A 249 10.33 14.59 4.46
C LYS A 249 11.57 15.36 4.93
N LYS A 250 11.67 16.63 4.58
CA LYS A 250 12.79 17.50 5.00
C LYS A 250 12.78 17.74 6.51
N ILE A 251 11.60 18.00 7.07
CA ILE A 251 11.41 18.15 8.52
C ILE A 251 11.90 16.87 9.24
N MET A 252 11.42 15.70 8.86
CA MET A 252 11.85 14.42 9.46
C MET A 252 13.36 14.20 9.36
N GLN A 253 13.99 14.57 8.23
CA GLN A 253 15.45 14.45 8.10
C GLN A 253 16.20 15.39 9.07
N LEU A 254 15.71 16.62 9.23
CA LEU A 254 16.28 17.60 10.15
C LEU A 254 16.10 17.18 11.61
N GLU A 255 14.95 16.63 11.98
CA GLU A 255 14.67 16.09 13.32
C GLU A 255 15.62 14.94 13.66
N ARG A 256 15.82 13.97 12.75
CA ARG A 256 16.79 12.88 12.94
C ARG A 256 18.22 13.40 13.10
N LYS A 257 18.61 14.39 12.31
CA LYS A 257 19.93 15.01 12.44
C LYS A 257 20.09 15.73 13.76
N ASN A 258 19.07 16.45 14.20
CA ASN A 258 19.04 17.15 15.48
C ASN A 258 19.15 16.18 16.66
N GLN A 259 18.40 15.07 16.60
CA GLN A 259 18.49 14.03 17.62
C GLN A 259 19.88 13.40 17.70
N LYS A 260 20.52 13.12 16.54
CA LYS A 260 21.89 12.62 16.49
C LYS A 260 22.88 13.59 17.13
N LEU A 261 22.83 14.88 16.74
CA LEU A 261 23.67 15.92 17.31
C LEU A 261 23.44 16.11 18.80
N SER A 262 22.20 16.05 19.25
CA SER A 262 21.87 16.11 20.68
C SER A 262 22.49 14.97 21.48
N ASN A 263 22.43 13.74 20.95
CA ASN A 263 23.05 12.57 21.55
C ASN A 263 24.59 12.70 21.59
N GLU A 264 25.21 13.15 20.50
CA GLU A 264 26.64 13.42 20.43
C GLU A 264 27.06 14.48 21.45
N LEU A 265 26.30 15.57 21.56
CA LEU A 265 26.53 16.62 22.55
C LEU A 265 26.41 16.10 23.99
N ALA A 266 25.41 15.25 24.23
CA ALA A 266 25.26 14.60 25.56
C ALA A 266 26.47 13.71 25.91
N MET A 267 26.94 12.91 24.95
CA MET A 267 28.14 12.08 25.10
C MET A 267 29.39 12.93 25.36
N ILE A 268 29.59 14.03 24.62
CA ILE A 268 30.70 14.95 24.86
C ILE A 268 30.60 15.53 26.26
N LYS A 269 29.46 16.05 26.71
CA LYS A 269 29.24 16.64 28.01
C LYS A 269 29.43 15.64 29.16
N SER A 270 29.14 14.37 28.96
CA SER A 270 29.33 13.29 29.93
C SER A 270 30.79 12.78 29.99
N SER A 271 31.60 13.06 28.97
CA SER A 271 32.97 12.59 28.89
C SER A 271 33.85 13.10 30.02
N LYS A 272 34.81 12.26 30.44
CA LYS A 272 35.80 12.63 31.51
C LYS A 272 36.59 13.87 31.10
N SER A 273 37.04 13.97 29.87
CA SER A 273 37.79 15.10 29.33
C SER A 273 37.04 16.42 29.43
N TYR A 274 35.74 16.44 29.06
CA TYR A 274 34.92 17.63 29.19
C TYR A 274 34.68 18.06 30.63
N ARG A 275 34.44 17.06 31.53
CA ARG A 275 34.26 17.32 32.97
C ARG A 275 35.50 17.88 33.58
N ILE A 276 36.68 17.29 33.29
CA ILE A 276 37.99 17.79 33.77
C ILE A 276 38.26 19.19 33.21
N GLY A 277 38.06 19.43 31.93
CA GLY A 277 38.22 20.74 31.31
C GLY A 277 37.34 21.81 31.93
N ARG A 278 36.10 21.51 32.27
CA ARG A 278 35.21 22.44 33.03
C ARG A 278 35.73 22.77 34.41
N ILE A 279 36.27 21.80 35.14
CA ILE A 279 36.87 22.03 36.49
C ILE A 279 38.09 22.93 36.35
N LEU A 280 39.00 22.62 35.43
CA LEU A 280 40.22 23.42 35.20
C LEU A 280 39.92 24.86 34.78
N LEU A 281 38.86 25.10 34.00
CA LEU A 281 38.45 26.45 33.55
C LEU A 281 37.61 27.20 34.60
N PHE A 282 37.02 26.51 35.57
CA PHE A 282 36.23 27.13 36.63
C PHE A 282 37.08 27.93 37.60
N ILE A 283 38.26 27.42 37.96
CA ILE A 283 39.20 28.05 38.92
C ILE A 283 39.68 29.44 38.42
N PRO A 284 40.16 29.60 37.16
CA PRO A 284 40.55 30.93 36.65
C PRO A 284 39.39 31.92 36.52
N ARG A 285 38.17 31.46 36.24
CA ARG A 285 36.97 32.33 36.16
C ARG A 285 36.59 32.90 37.53
N LYS A 286 36.54 32.05 38.55
CA LYS A 286 36.27 32.47 39.93
C LYS A 286 37.35 33.44 40.48
N LEU A 287 38.61 33.19 40.15
CA LEU A 287 39.71 34.11 40.50
C LEU A 287 39.54 35.46 39.78
N LYS A 288 39.16 35.50 38.50
CA LYS A 288 38.89 36.75 37.77
C LYS A 288 37.70 37.53 38.33
N GLU A 289 36.63 36.82 38.73
CA GLU A 289 35.44 37.44 39.33
C GLU A 289 35.79 38.00 40.72
N TRP A 290 36.60 37.29 41.52
CA TRP A 290 37.05 37.75 42.81
C TRP A 290 37.97 39.01 42.72
N ILE A 291 38.89 39.03 41.75
CA ILE A 291 39.75 40.19 41.48
C ILE A 291 38.96 41.41 40.99
N LYS A 292 37.85 41.17 40.23
CA LYS A 292 36.97 42.25 39.78
C LYS A 292 36.05 42.81 40.86
N GLY A 293 35.69 41.97 41.85
CA GLY A 293 34.82 42.37 42.95
C GLY A 293 35.56 43.02 44.12
N SER A 294 36.88 43.09 44.05
CA SER A 294 37.76 43.74 45.09
C SER A 294 38.30 45.12 44.70
N LYS A 295 37.63 45.77 43.71
CA LYS A 295 37.91 47.14 43.37
C LYS A 295 36.66 48.03 43.65
#